data_82155087f8c9fa8b9a92ac721f2983af
#
_entry.id   82155087f8c9fa8b9a92ac721f2983af
#
_cell.length_a   1.000
_cell.length_b   1.000
_cell.length_c   1.000
_cell.angle_alpha   90.00
_cell.angle_beta   90.00
_cell.angle_gamma   90.00
#
_symmetry.space_group_name_H-M   'P 1'
#
loop_
_entity.id
_entity.type
_entity.pdbx_description
1 polymer ?
#
loop_
_entity_poly.entity_id
_entity_poly.type
_entity_poly.pdbx_seq_one_letter_code
_entity_poly.pdbx_strand_id
1 'polypeptide(L)'
;ATCFKYSSYSLSNNKKLLKKRFLPRQAKMVSKECPWLNTPENNINSETLHKPHETYARVFNNVSEVIGNTPLVRLNHIPQSFGLKCEVLVKCEFLNPGGSVKDRIGQRMIEDAERLGAIKPGYTLIEATSGNAGIGLCLVAAVKGYKMIITLPEKMSQEKVNVMKGLGAEIIRTPTEASWDSPESHIEVAKRIRDATKDSKI
;
A
#
# COMPACT_ATOMS: atom_id res chain seq x y z
N ALA A 1 -12.04 19.14 -25.97
CA ALA A 1 -10.68 18.74 -26.29
C ALA A 1 -9.83 20.01 -26.35
N THR A 2 -9.18 20.38 -25.26
CA THR A 2 -8.26 21.53 -25.24
C THR A 2 -6.86 20.99 -24.95
N CYS A 3 -6.07 20.97 -26.01
CA CYS A 3 -4.67 20.53 -26.00
C CYS A 3 -3.80 21.65 -25.42
N PHE A 4 -3.20 21.43 -24.25
CA PHE A 4 -2.18 22.33 -23.73
C PHE A 4 -0.83 22.04 -24.42
N LYS A 5 -0.37 22.98 -25.24
CA LYS A 5 0.97 22.97 -25.80
C LYS A 5 1.97 23.44 -24.74
N TYR A 6 2.85 22.55 -24.31
CA TYR A 6 4.04 22.93 -23.54
C TYR A 6 5.07 23.56 -24.49
N SER A 7 5.35 24.83 -24.26
CA SER A 7 6.45 25.55 -24.90
C SER A 7 7.77 25.10 -24.27
N SER A 8 8.67 24.61 -25.10
CA SER A 8 10.04 24.28 -24.73
C SER A 8 10.83 25.53 -24.42
N TYR A 9 11.13 25.80 -23.16
CA TYR A 9 12.16 26.78 -22.77
C TYR A 9 13.52 26.09 -22.75
N SER A 10 14.38 26.57 -23.64
CA SER A 10 15.80 26.26 -23.68
C SER A 10 16.50 26.83 -22.42
N LEU A 11 16.99 25.94 -21.58
CA LEU A 11 17.82 26.28 -20.41
C LEU A 11 19.29 26.26 -20.81
N SER A 12 19.81 27.45 -21.18
CA SER A 12 21.26 27.69 -21.27
C SER A 12 21.86 27.87 -19.87
N ASN A 13 22.89 27.09 -19.60
CA ASN A 13 24.00 27.32 -18.68
C ASN A 13 23.77 28.15 -17.40
N ASN A 14 23.31 27.53 -16.32
CA ASN A 14 23.68 27.96 -14.96
C ASN A 14 23.61 26.82 -13.96
N LYS A 15 24.47 25.81 -14.14
CA LYS A 15 24.57 24.62 -13.27
C LYS A 15 25.17 24.90 -11.87
N LYS A 16 25.57 26.10 -11.53
CA LYS A 16 26.26 26.41 -10.26
C LYS A 16 25.40 27.06 -9.18
N LEU A 17 24.24 27.61 -9.48
CA LEU A 17 23.44 28.34 -8.49
C LEU A 17 22.25 27.54 -7.92
N LEU A 18 21.86 26.43 -8.54
CA LEU A 18 20.71 25.61 -8.08
C LEU A 18 21.05 24.52 -7.05
N LYS A 19 22.36 24.28 -6.78
CA LYS A 19 22.79 23.26 -5.81
C LYS A 19 22.71 23.66 -4.33
N LYS A 20 22.35 24.90 -3.99
CA LYS A 20 22.34 25.36 -2.59
C LYS A 20 20.96 25.61 -1.99
N ARG A 21 19.84 25.42 -2.70
CA ARG A 21 18.52 25.81 -2.17
C ARG A 21 17.52 24.69 -1.90
N PHE A 22 17.83 23.44 -2.25
CA PHE A 22 16.95 22.29 -1.95
C PHE A 22 17.73 21.06 -1.50
N LEU A 23 18.58 21.22 -0.50
CA LEU A 23 18.88 20.08 0.37
C LEU A 23 17.78 20.06 1.43
N PRO A 24 16.94 19.03 1.50
CA PRO A 24 16.10 18.83 2.66
C PRO A 24 17.06 18.76 3.85
N ARG A 25 16.82 19.57 4.89
CA ARG A 25 17.47 19.37 6.18
C ARG A 25 17.28 17.89 6.52
N GLN A 26 18.34 17.11 6.43
CA GLN A 26 18.31 15.74 6.93
C GLN A 26 17.78 15.83 8.34
N ALA A 27 16.65 15.22 8.57
CA ALA A 27 16.11 15.07 9.90
C ALA A 27 17.14 14.28 10.72
N LYS A 28 17.99 15.00 11.46
CA LYS A 28 18.76 14.45 12.56
C LYS A 28 17.75 14.11 13.66
N MET A 29 17.03 13.06 13.51
CA MET A 29 16.17 12.50 14.55
C MET A 29 16.06 10.98 14.40
N VAL A 30 17.18 10.32 14.56
CA VAL A 30 17.20 9.03 15.22
C VAL A 30 18.18 9.21 16.36
N SER A 31 17.68 9.41 17.58
CA SER A 31 18.51 9.37 18.75
C SER A 31 19.15 7.97 18.77
N LYS A 32 20.46 7.90 19.01
CA LYS A 32 21.21 6.63 19.16
C LYS A 32 20.70 5.74 20.30
N GLU A 33 19.61 6.11 20.93
CA GLU A 33 19.04 5.50 22.15
C GLU A 33 17.65 4.89 21.93
N CYS A 34 17.24 4.62 20.70
CA CYS A 34 16.01 3.86 20.47
C CYS A 34 16.28 2.37 20.79
N PRO A 35 15.68 1.82 21.88
CA PRO A 35 15.96 0.44 22.32
C PRO A 35 15.63 -0.62 21.27
N TRP A 36 14.75 -0.29 20.31
CA TRP A 36 14.28 -1.15 19.22
C TRP A 36 15.26 -1.28 18.05
N LEU A 37 16.29 -0.40 17.98
CA LEU A 37 17.29 -0.42 16.90
C LEU A 37 18.48 -1.33 17.21
N ASN A 38 18.65 -1.76 18.46
CA ASN A 38 19.85 -2.47 18.94
C ASN A 38 19.56 -3.91 19.41
N THR A 39 18.41 -4.50 19.08
CA THR A 39 18.17 -5.91 19.39
C THR A 39 18.81 -6.80 18.31
N PRO A 40 19.46 -7.92 18.70
CA PRO A 40 20.09 -8.86 17.75
C PRO A 40 19.12 -9.44 16.71
N GLU A 41 17.82 -9.40 17.01
CA GLU A 41 16.72 -9.87 16.15
C GLU A 41 16.40 -8.91 15.00
N ASN A 42 16.86 -7.66 15.07
CA ASN A 42 16.69 -6.62 14.05
C ASN A 42 17.91 -6.48 13.13
N ASN A 43 18.68 -7.56 12.93
CA ASN A 43 19.67 -7.62 11.87
C ASN A 43 18.93 -7.70 10.52
N ILE A 44 18.25 -6.59 10.17
CA ILE A 44 17.63 -6.38 8.88
C ILE A 44 18.78 -6.30 7.88
N ASN A 45 19.01 -7.36 7.14
CA ASN A 45 19.94 -7.36 6.02
C ASN A 45 19.67 -6.13 5.16
N SER A 46 20.72 -5.42 4.75
CA SER A 46 20.65 -4.25 3.89
C SER A 46 19.86 -4.50 2.59
N GLU A 47 19.69 -5.76 2.19
CA GLU A 47 18.87 -6.19 1.06
C GLU A 47 17.35 -6.10 1.30
N THR A 48 16.90 -6.04 2.56
CA THR A 48 15.48 -5.90 2.93
C THR A 48 15.06 -4.44 3.14
N LEU A 49 16.01 -3.52 3.20
CA LEU A 49 15.73 -2.09 3.26
C LEU A 49 15.18 -1.64 1.92
N HIS A 50 13.91 -1.22 1.90
CA HIS A 50 13.36 -0.49 0.76
C HIS A 50 14.28 0.68 0.45
N LYS A 51 14.75 0.77 -0.80
CA LYS A 51 15.49 1.95 -1.26
C LYS A 51 14.68 3.20 -0.92
N PRO A 52 15.31 4.24 -0.34
CA PRO A 52 14.61 5.49 -0.07
C PRO A 52 13.92 5.96 -1.36
N HIS A 53 12.63 6.26 -1.27
CA HIS A 53 11.92 6.83 -2.41
C HIS A 53 12.61 8.14 -2.80
N GLU A 54 13.06 8.22 -4.05
CA GLU A 54 13.51 9.48 -4.62
C GLU A 54 12.35 10.49 -4.60
N THR A 55 12.69 11.74 -4.36
CA THR A 55 11.71 12.85 -4.27
C THR A 55 10.84 12.94 -5.53
N TYR A 56 9.59 13.36 -5.37
CA TYR A 56 8.48 13.39 -6.34
C TYR A 56 8.69 14.18 -7.66
N ALA A 57 9.92 14.33 -8.13
CA ALA A 57 10.21 15.06 -9.37
C ALA A 57 10.17 14.17 -10.63
N ARG A 58 9.54 12.98 -10.58
CA ARG A 58 9.46 12.04 -11.71
C ARG A 58 8.03 11.69 -12.08
N VAL A 59 7.84 11.29 -13.32
CA VAL A 59 6.61 10.59 -13.74
C VAL A 59 6.73 9.13 -13.35
N PHE A 60 5.73 8.60 -12.64
CA PHE A 60 5.66 7.20 -12.26
C PHE A 60 5.05 6.38 -13.40
N ASN A 61 5.49 5.13 -13.58
CA ASN A 61 4.97 4.25 -14.63
C ASN A 61 3.58 3.70 -14.28
N ASN A 62 3.31 3.50 -13.00
CA ASN A 62 2.03 3.01 -12.52
C ASN A 62 1.78 3.47 -11.08
N VAL A 63 0.55 3.31 -10.61
CA VAL A 63 0.11 3.81 -9.31
C VAL A 63 0.72 3.05 -8.12
N SER A 64 1.20 1.81 -8.31
CA SER A 64 1.83 1.07 -7.20
C SER A 64 3.17 1.66 -6.79
N GLU A 65 3.87 2.37 -7.69
CA GLU A 65 5.12 3.08 -7.37
C GLU A 65 4.91 4.28 -6.43
N VAL A 66 3.66 4.73 -6.27
CA VAL A 66 3.30 5.85 -5.38
C VAL A 66 2.97 5.39 -3.97
N ILE A 67 2.84 4.07 -3.74
CA ILE A 67 2.54 3.51 -2.42
C ILE A 67 3.68 3.82 -1.46
N GLY A 68 3.34 4.32 -0.30
CA GLY A 68 4.31 4.67 0.74
C GLY A 68 4.76 6.13 0.68
N ASN A 69 5.90 6.40 1.29
CA ASN A 69 6.46 7.76 1.44
C ASN A 69 5.42 8.81 1.91
N THR A 70 4.46 8.37 2.71
CA THR A 70 3.40 9.23 3.26
C THR A 70 4.00 10.26 4.22
N PRO A 71 3.50 11.49 4.24
CA PRO A 71 4.06 12.55 5.07
C PRO A 71 3.75 12.35 6.56
N LEU A 72 4.60 12.93 7.40
CA LEU A 72 4.32 13.21 8.80
C LEU A 72 3.85 14.66 8.92
N VAL A 73 2.70 14.85 9.56
CA VAL A 73 2.09 16.15 9.79
C VAL A 73 1.99 16.43 11.29
N ARG A 74 2.46 17.59 11.71
CA ARG A 74 2.34 18.02 13.11
C ARG A 74 0.92 18.45 13.43
N LEU A 75 0.38 17.96 14.54
CA LEU A 75 -0.87 18.48 15.09
C LEU A 75 -0.60 19.76 15.89
N ASN A 76 -1.24 20.85 15.51
CA ASN A 76 -0.97 22.16 16.10
C ASN A 76 -1.96 22.54 17.21
N HIS A 77 -3.23 22.16 17.11
CA HIS A 77 -4.29 22.61 18.03
C HIS A 77 -4.68 21.56 19.07
N ILE A 78 -4.87 20.31 18.65
CA ILE A 78 -5.33 19.24 19.55
C ILE A 78 -4.36 19.03 20.73
N PRO A 79 -3.04 18.88 20.53
CA PRO A 79 -2.13 18.71 21.66
C PRO A 79 -2.14 19.88 22.63
N GLN A 80 -2.26 21.10 22.12
CA GLN A 80 -2.30 22.31 22.94
C GLN A 80 -3.58 22.37 23.79
N SER A 81 -4.73 22.02 23.22
CA SER A 81 -6.01 22.03 23.95
C SER A 81 -6.05 21.00 25.09
N PHE A 82 -5.24 19.95 25.02
CA PHE A 82 -5.06 18.96 26.09
C PHE A 82 -3.85 19.25 26.99
N GLY A 83 -3.16 20.36 26.81
CA GLY A 83 -2.00 20.77 27.62
C GLY A 83 -0.80 19.83 27.44
N LEU A 84 -0.69 19.13 26.31
CA LEU A 84 0.42 18.23 26.05
C LEU A 84 1.71 19.03 25.82
N LYS A 85 2.80 18.59 26.47
CA LYS A 85 4.13 19.20 26.33
C LYS A 85 4.96 18.53 25.23
N CYS A 86 4.52 17.39 24.74
CA CYS A 86 5.20 16.65 23.67
C CYS A 86 4.71 17.06 22.28
N GLU A 87 5.54 16.85 21.28
CA GLU A 87 5.16 16.96 19.87
C GLU A 87 4.33 15.73 19.47
N VAL A 88 3.20 15.96 18.82
CA VAL A 88 2.33 14.90 18.29
C VAL A 88 2.32 14.98 16.76
N LEU A 89 2.71 13.91 16.12
CA LEU A 89 2.79 13.79 14.66
C LEU A 89 1.81 12.73 14.17
N VAL A 90 1.20 12.99 13.03
CA VAL A 90 0.31 12.06 12.32
C VAL A 90 0.99 11.55 11.07
N LYS A 91 1.15 10.24 10.95
CA LYS A 91 1.56 9.58 9.71
C LYS A 91 0.34 9.45 8.79
N CYS A 92 0.32 10.20 7.69
CA CYS A 92 -0.85 10.34 6.84
C CYS A 92 -1.01 9.14 5.87
N GLU A 93 -1.25 7.95 6.39
CA GLU A 93 -1.37 6.71 5.60
C GLU A 93 -2.58 6.68 4.66
N PHE A 94 -3.56 7.54 4.86
CA PHE A 94 -4.69 7.73 3.95
C PHE A 94 -4.31 8.35 2.60
N LEU A 95 -3.09 8.87 2.46
CA LEU A 95 -2.56 9.39 1.20
C LEU A 95 -1.97 8.29 0.29
N ASN A 96 -1.95 7.04 0.72
CA ASN A 96 -1.68 5.95 -0.21
C ASN A 96 -2.79 5.86 -1.28
N PRO A 97 -2.49 5.37 -2.49
CA PRO A 97 -3.46 5.29 -3.60
C PRO A 97 -4.75 4.54 -3.29
N GLY A 98 -4.69 3.47 -2.50
CA GLY A 98 -5.87 2.72 -2.03
C GLY A 98 -6.47 3.30 -0.74
N GLY A 99 -5.97 4.43 -0.26
CA GLY A 99 -6.51 5.17 0.87
C GLY A 99 -6.13 4.64 2.25
N SER A 100 -5.17 3.74 2.38
CA SER A 100 -4.77 3.22 3.69
C SER A 100 -3.35 2.66 3.74
N VAL A 101 -2.88 2.37 4.97
CA VAL A 101 -1.61 1.68 5.22
C VAL A 101 -1.56 0.28 4.59
N LYS A 102 -2.71 -0.31 4.23
CA LYS A 102 -2.79 -1.68 3.71
C LYS A 102 -2.29 -1.82 2.28
N ASP A 103 -2.18 -0.75 1.55
CA ASP A 103 -1.54 -0.74 0.23
C ASP A 103 -0.10 -1.26 0.32
N ARG A 104 0.62 -0.90 1.38
CA ARG A 104 1.99 -1.35 1.63
C ARG A 104 2.11 -2.86 1.74
N ILE A 105 1.23 -3.48 2.53
CA ILE A 105 1.26 -4.94 2.70
C ILE A 105 0.75 -5.64 1.44
N GLY A 106 -0.28 -5.12 0.78
CA GLY A 106 -0.81 -5.67 -0.47
C GLY A 106 0.27 -5.71 -1.55
N GLN A 107 1.01 -4.62 -1.73
CA GLN A 107 2.14 -4.56 -2.65
C GLN A 107 3.21 -5.59 -2.29
N ARG A 108 3.65 -5.61 -1.03
CA ARG A 108 4.73 -6.49 -0.60
C ARG A 108 4.36 -7.96 -0.73
N MET A 109 3.14 -8.34 -0.37
CA MET A 109 2.68 -9.72 -0.49
C MET A 109 2.75 -10.23 -1.94
N ILE A 110 2.26 -9.44 -2.90
CA ILE A 110 2.27 -9.81 -4.32
C ILE A 110 3.70 -9.84 -4.85
N GLU A 111 4.52 -8.83 -4.58
CA GLU A 111 5.92 -8.77 -5.04
C GLU A 111 6.78 -9.90 -4.47
N ASP A 112 6.60 -10.24 -3.19
CA ASP A 112 7.30 -11.36 -2.59
C ASP A 112 6.84 -12.71 -3.16
N ALA A 113 5.55 -12.89 -3.43
CA ALA A 113 5.02 -14.08 -4.06
C ALA A 113 5.57 -14.26 -5.51
N GLU A 114 5.69 -13.18 -6.26
CA GLU A 114 6.34 -13.18 -7.59
C GLU A 114 7.83 -13.55 -7.47
N ARG A 115 8.55 -12.89 -6.58
CA ARG A 115 9.99 -13.12 -6.36
C ARG A 115 10.29 -14.54 -5.94
N LEU A 116 9.42 -15.15 -5.14
CA LEU A 116 9.55 -16.55 -4.71
C LEU A 116 9.03 -17.55 -5.75
N GLY A 117 8.49 -17.10 -6.88
CA GLY A 117 7.89 -17.96 -7.89
C GLY A 117 6.60 -18.64 -7.46
N ALA A 118 5.97 -18.17 -6.36
CA ALA A 118 4.73 -18.71 -5.83
C ALA A 118 3.51 -18.33 -6.68
N ILE A 119 3.60 -17.24 -7.43
CA ILE A 119 2.63 -16.80 -8.42
C ILE A 119 3.33 -16.40 -9.71
N LYS A 120 2.59 -16.47 -10.82
CA LYS A 120 3.05 -16.11 -12.17
C LYS A 120 1.98 -15.30 -12.89
N PRO A 121 2.31 -14.53 -13.94
CA PRO A 121 1.31 -13.85 -14.75
C PRO A 121 0.18 -14.79 -15.17
N GLY A 122 -1.06 -14.32 -15.04
CA GLY A 122 -2.27 -15.11 -15.34
C GLY A 122 -2.86 -15.87 -14.15
N TYR A 123 -2.19 -15.92 -13.00
CA TYR A 123 -2.74 -16.51 -11.78
C TYR A 123 -3.96 -15.73 -11.28
N THR A 124 -4.85 -16.46 -10.61
CA THR A 124 -5.96 -15.90 -9.84
C THR A 124 -5.56 -15.79 -8.37
N LEU A 125 -5.57 -14.58 -7.83
CA LEU A 125 -5.33 -14.34 -6.40
C LEU A 125 -6.67 -14.37 -5.67
N ILE A 126 -6.69 -15.04 -4.53
CA ILE A 126 -7.91 -15.22 -3.73
C ILE A 126 -7.61 -14.73 -2.32
N GLU A 127 -8.50 -13.94 -1.74
CA GLU A 127 -8.28 -13.45 -0.39
C GLU A 127 -9.59 -13.37 0.39
N ALA A 128 -9.56 -13.91 1.61
CA ALA A 128 -10.65 -13.81 2.57
C ALA A 128 -10.48 -12.55 3.40
N THR A 129 -11.04 -11.43 2.94
CA THR A 129 -10.85 -10.14 3.61
C THR A 129 -12.06 -9.24 3.50
N SER A 130 -12.33 -8.48 4.53
CA SER A 130 -13.49 -7.59 4.59
C SER A 130 -13.14 -6.11 4.58
N GLY A 131 -11.86 -5.77 4.45
CA GLY A 131 -11.41 -4.43 4.71
C GLY A 131 -10.38 -3.87 3.74
N ASN A 132 -9.60 -2.94 4.26
CA ASN A 132 -8.60 -2.20 3.49
C ASN A 132 -7.48 -3.11 2.94
N ALA A 133 -7.22 -4.26 3.55
CA ALA A 133 -6.26 -5.23 3.01
C ALA A 133 -6.69 -5.73 1.63
N GLY A 134 -7.99 -6.04 1.46
CA GLY A 134 -8.55 -6.40 0.15
C GLY A 134 -8.40 -5.28 -0.88
N ILE A 135 -8.63 -4.02 -0.49
CA ILE A 135 -8.45 -2.88 -1.40
C ILE A 135 -6.99 -2.78 -1.85
N GLY A 136 -6.02 -2.87 -0.92
CA GLY A 136 -4.60 -2.82 -1.25
C GLY A 136 -4.16 -3.96 -2.19
N LEU A 137 -4.64 -5.19 -1.95
CA LEU A 137 -4.37 -6.32 -2.84
C LEU A 137 -5.01 -6.14 -4.22
N CYS A 138 -6.29 -5.71 -4.27
CA CYS A 138 -6.99 -5.45 -5.54
C CYS A 138 -6.29 -4.36 -6.37
N LEU A 139 -5.80 -3.30 -5.72
CA LEU A 139 -5.08 -2.22 -6.39
C LEU A 139 -3.83 -2.76 -7.11
N VAL A 140 -3.00 -3.51 -6.40
CA VAL A 140 -1.75 -4.03 -6.96
C VAL A 140 -2.03 -5.16 -7.96
N ALA A 141 -3.01 -6.01 -7.71
CA ALA A 141 -3.46 -7.04 -8.65
C ALA A 141 -3.92 -6.41 -9.97
N ALA A 142 -4.71 -5.34 -9.92
CA ALA A 142 -5.15 -4.61 -11.11
C ALA A 142 -3.98 -4.02 -11.90
N VAL A 143 -2.99 -3.42 -11.23
CA VAL A 143 -1.78 -2.87 -11.87
C VAL A 143 -0.98 -3.96 -12.58
N LYS A 144 -0.85 -5.13 -11.94
CA LYS A 144 -0.02 -6.24 -12.44
C LYS A 144 -0.77 -7.21 -13.36
N GLY A 145 -2.08 -7.02 -13.56
CA GLY A 145 -2.89 -7.85 -14.44
C GLY A 145 -3.29 -9.20 -13.85
N TYR A 146 -3.28 -9.37 -12.54
CA TYR A 146 -3.82 -10.55 -11.87
C TYR A 146 -5.33 -10.50 -11.77
N LYS A 147 -5.99 -11.65 -11.92
CA LYS A 147 -7.38 -11.79 -11.52
C LYS A 147 -7.46 -11.81 -9.99
N MET A 148 -8.49 -11.20 -9.44
CA MET A 148 -8.67 -11.13 -7.98
C MET A 148 -10.07 -11.58 -7.59
N ILE A 149 -10.17 -12.52 -6.65
CA ILE A 149 -11.42 -12.97 -6.03
C ILE A 149 -11.35 -12.64 -4.55
N ILE A 150 -12.34 -11.93 -4.06
CA ILE A 150 -12.48 -11.58 -2.65
C ILE A 150 -13.70 -12.29 -2.07
N THR A 151 -13.51 -13.02 -0.97
CA THR A 151 -14.61 -13.58 -0.18
C THR A 151 -14.79 -12.74 1.08
N LEU A 152 -16.02 -12.36 1.39
CA LEU A 152 -16.32 -11.51 2.53
C LEU A 152 -17.76 -11.69 3.04
N PRO A 153 -18.02 -11.50 4.36
CA PRO A 153 -19.37 -11.60 4.93
C PRO A 153 -20.32 -10.53 4.39
N GLU A 154 -21.61 -10.85 4.31
CA GLU A 154 -22.66 -9.94 3.79
C GLU A 154 -22.76 -8.63 4.54
N LYS A 155 -22.49 -8.62 5.85
CA LYS A 155 -22.53 -7.39 6.69
C LYS A 155 -21.49 -6.34 6.32
N MET A 156 -20.51 -6.67 5.49
CA MET A 156 -19.43 -5.75 5.17
C MET A 156 -19.91 -4.57 4.33
N SER A 157 -19.30 -3.42 4.58
CA SER A 157 -19.63 -2.12 3.96
C SER A 157 -19.67 -2.21 2.43
N GLN A 158 -20.76 -1.74 1.84
CA GLN A 158 -20.93 -1.71 0.39
C GLN A 158 -19.92 -0.80 -0.30
N GLU A 159 -19.46 0.24 0.39
CA GLU A 159 -18.44 1.18 -0.14
C GLU A 159 -17.14 0.44 -0.47
N LYS A 160 -16.63 -0.39 0.46
CA LYS A 160 -15.42 -1.18 0.23
C LYS A 160 -15.59 -2.19 -0.90
N VAL A 161 -16.76 -2.81 -0.97
CA VAL A 161 -17.10 -3.72 -2.07
C VAL A 161 -17.09 -2.99 -3.41
N ASN A 162 -17.66 -1.81 -3.47
CA ASN A 162 -17.69 -1.02 -4.69
C ASN A 162 -16.28 -0.62 -5.15
N VAL A 163 -15.40 -0.26 -4.22
CA VAL A 163 -13.99 0.05 -4.53
C VAL A 163 -13.29 -1.20 -5.10
N MET A 164 -13.40 -2.35 -4.43
CA MET A 164 -12.77 -3.59 -4.91
C MET A 164 -13.32 -4.02 -6.28
N LYS A 165 -14.64 -3.93 -6.51
CA LYS A 165 -15.24 -4.17 -7.83
C LYS A 165 -14.74 -3.19 -8.88
N GLY A 166 -14.62 -1.90 -8.54
CA GLY A 166 -14.06 -0.88 -9.41
C GLY A 166 -12.61 -1.16 -9.81
N LEU A 167 -11.86 -1.86 -8.96
CA LEU A 167 -10.50 -2.35 -9.22
C LEU A 167 -10.48 -3.69 -9.98
N GLY A 168 -11.64 -4.23 -10.39
CA GLY A 168 -11.76 -5.44 -11.18
C GLY A 168 -11.85 -6.74 -10.40
N ALA A 169 -12.02 -6.68 -9.07
CA ALA A 169 -12.16 -7.90 -8.27
C ALA A 169 -13.57 -8.51 -8.40
N GLU A 170 -13.61 -9.82 -8.47
CA GLU A 170 -14.81 -10.62 -8.26
C GLU A 170 -15.11 -10.73 -6.76
N ILE A 171 -16.34 -10.48 -6.36
CA ILE A 171 -16.77 -10.46 -4.96
C ILE A 171 -17.74 -11.59 -4.70
N ILE A 172 -17.39 -12.47 -3.76
CA ILE A 172 -18.23 -13.56 -3.29
C ILE A 172 -18.66 -13.25 -1.86
N ARG A 173 -19.98 -13.07 -1.68
CA ARG A 173 -20.57 -12.83 -0.37
C ARG A 173 -20.82 -14.14 0.36
N THR A 174 -20.56 -14.17 1.67
CA THR A 174 -20.78 -15.32 2.54
C THR A 174 -21.71 -14.94 3.70
N PRO A 175 -22.40 -15.91 4.32
CA PRO A 175 -23.28 -15.63 5.45
C PRO A 175 -22.53 -14.90 6.58
N THR A 176 -23.19 -13.90 7.15
CA THR A 176 -22.62 -13.12 8.28
C THR A 176 -22.44 -13.95 9.53
N GLU A 177 -23.36 -14.89 9.77
CA GLU A 177 -23.44 -15.69 10.99
C GLU A 177 -22.50 -16.92 10.97
N ALA A 178 -21.86 -17.20 9.83
CA ALA A 178 -20.93 -18.32 9.73
C ALA A 178 -19.72 -18.10 10.65
N SER A 179 -19.48 -19.04 11.56
CA SER A 179 -18.27 -19.04 12.39
C SER A 179 -17.03 -19.21 11.49
N TRP A 180 -15.87 -18.78 11.96
CA TRP A 180 -14.63 -18.74 11.15
C TRP A 180 -14.21 -20.11 10.61
N ASP A 181 -14.57 -21.19 11.30
CA ASP A 181 -14.30 -22.60 10.97
C ASP A 181 -15.46 -23.29 10.21
N SER A 182 -16.57 -22.59 10.02
CA SER A 182 -17.71 -23.11 9.24
C SER A 182 -17.35 -23.25 7.77
N PRO A 183 -17.82 -24.31 7.07
CA PRO A 183 -17.65 -24.45 5.62
C PRO A 183 -18.20 -23.28 4.80
N GLU A 184 -19.12 -22.50 5.37
CA GLU A 184 -19.74 -21.32 4.75
C GLU A 184 -18.99 -20.02 5.08
N SER A 185 -17.96 -20.09 5.94
CA SER A 185 -17.15 -18.91 6.27
C SER A 185 -16.42 -18.37 5.04
N HIS A 186 -16.17 -17.07 5.03
CA HIS A 186 -15.40 -16.45 3.95
C HIS A 186 -14.00 -17.08 3.79
N ILE A 187 -13.41 -17.61 4.87
CA ILE A 187 -12.11 -18.28 4.85
C ILE A 187 -12.20 -19.63 4.14
N GLU A 188 -13.16 -20.49 4.56
CA GLU A 188 -13.29 -21.82 3.96
C GLU A 188 -13.82 -21.76 2.53
N VAL A 189 -14.67 -20.79 2.20
CA VAL A 189 -15.09 -20.52 0.83
C VAL A 189 -13.89 -20.12 -0.03
N ALA A 190 -13.00 -19.25 0.46
CA ALA A 190 -11.78 -18.89 -0.26
C ALA A 190 -10.89 -20.10 -0.54
N LYS A 191 -10.69 -20.99 0.45
CA LYS A 191 -9.92 -22.22 0.27
C LYS A 191 -10.53 -23.14 -0.78
N ARG A 192 -11.84 -23.34 -0.77
CA ARG A 192 -12.54 -24.17 -1.77
C ARG A 192 -12.40 -23.58 -3.18
N ILE A 193 -12.50 -22.27 -3.31
CA ILE A 193 -12.31 -21.61 -4.62
C ILE A 193 -10.89 -21.82 -5.11
N ARG A 194 -9.89 -21.65 -4.23
CA ARG A 194 -8.49 -21.93 -4.56
C ARG A 194 -8.31 -23.36 -5.07
N ASP A 195 -8.87 -24.35 -4.35
CA ASP A 195 -8.69 -25.76 -4.69
C ASP A 195 -9.41 -26.15 -5.99
N ALA A 196 -10.49 -25.43 -6.33
CA ALA A 196 -11.23 -25.62 -7.60
C ALA A 196 -10.69 -24.79 -8.77
N THR A 197 -9.80 -23.84 -8.52
CA THR A 197 -9.29 -22.90 -9.55
C THR A 197 -7.85 -23.27 -9.91
N LYS A 198 -7.62 -23.62 -11.16
CA LYS A 198 -6.26 -23.83 -11.67
C LYS A 198 -5.46 -22.53 -11.63
N ASP A 199 -4.16 -22.64 -11.32
CA ASP A 199 -3.23 -21.49 -11.24
C ASP A 199 -3.76 -20.38 -10.31
N SER A 200 -4.12 -20.76 -9.09
CA SER A 200 -4.60 -19.85 -8.05
C SER A 200 -3.72 -19.86 -6.81
N LYS A 201 -3.81 -18.78 -6.02
CA LYS A 201 -3.10 -18.62 -4.76
C LYS A 201 -3.97 -17.85 -3.75
N ILE A 202 -3.90 -18.24 -2.48
CA ILE A 202 -4.51 -17.57 -1.35
C ILE A 202 -3.40 -17.08 -0.42
#